data_52005d62ee766ce7c272edac35424d54
#
_entry.id   52005d62ee766ce7c272edac35424d54
#
_cell.length_a   1.000
_cell.length_b   1.000
_cell.length_c   1.000
_cell.angle_alpha   90.00
_cell.angle_beta   90.00
_cell.angle_gamma   90.00
#
_symmetry.space_group_name_H-M   'P 1'
#
loop_
_entity.id
_entity.type
_entity.pdbx_description
1 polymer ?
#
loop_
_entity_poly.entity_id
_entity_poly.type
_entity_poly.pdbx_seq_one_letter_code
_entity_poly.pdbx_strand_id
1 'polypeptide(L)'
;MDLNYRETMWTRDDALKKVHKLLRYVDVLVASEDDIITIEKAKVGEREVFDFCLGWARGLMMDYPLSKVCFVVRQIDRYDVARIRGGMITREDTYLSLPQHVSLADISSCGSVFAAALIHGFSSKWEPQFVIDFATMTSAFKATVSGDFSFASETEIASLLAAGVKPSIRQ
;
A
#
# COMPACT_ATOMS: atom_id res chain seq x y z
N MET A 1 4.77 -2.73 -11.42
CA MET A 1 3.59 -1.99 -11.92
C MET A 1 2.82 -1.47 -10.73
N ASP A 2 2.48 -0.18 -10.71
CA ASP A 2 1.51 0.39 -9.76
C ASP A 2 0.14 0.40 -10.47
N LEU A 3 -0.90 -0.15 -9.83
CA LEU A 3 -2.23 -0.27 -10.42
C LEU A 3 -2.87 1.10 -10.61
N ASN A 4 -2.87 1.93 -9.58
CA ASN A 4 -3.23 3.36 -9.57
C ASN A 4 -4.40 3.70 -10.52
N TYR A 5 -5.52 3.02 -10.36
CA TYR A 5 -6.70 3.19 -11.21
C TYR A 5 -7.26 4.61 -11.09
N ARG A 6 -7.62 5.21 -12.23
CA ARG A 6 -8.23 6.54 -12.30
C ARG A 6 -9.46 6.50 -13.21
N GLU A 7 -10.65 6.59 -12.64
CA GLU A 7 -11.93 6.58 -13.37
C GLU A 7 -12.07 7.73 -14.38
N THR A 8 -11.33 8.84 -14.18
CA THR A 8 -11.30 9.98 -15.09
C THR A 8 -10.50 9.72 -16.36
N MET A 9 -9.68 8.67 -16.41
CA MET A 9 -8.81 8.35 -17.54
C MET A 9 -9.38 7.24 -18.43
N TRP A 10 -10.08 6.28 -17.85
CA TRP A 10 -10.60 5.12 -18.57
C TRP A 10 -11.72 4.42 -17.79
N THR A 11 -12.53 3.65 -18.52
CA THR A 11 -13.55 2.85 -17.85
C THR A 11 -12.90 1.72 -17.05
N ARG A 12 -13.56 1.30 -15.98
CA ARG A 12 -13.11 0.18 -15.17
C ARG A 12 -12.92 -1.11 -16.00
N ASP A 13 -13.86 -1.41 -16.89
CA ASP A 13 -13.82 -2.63 -17.70
C ASP A 13 -12.67 -2.61 -18.71
N ASP A 14 -12.30 -1.43 -19.24
CA ASP A 14 -11.11 -1.28 -20.08
C ASP A 14 -9.83 -1.40 -19.25
N ALA A 15 -9.80 -0.82 -18.05
CA ALA A 15 -8.69 -0.95 -17.12
C ALA A 15 -8.45 -2.42 -16.78
N LEU A 16 -9.48 -3.14 -16.36
CA LEU A 16 -9.41 -4.55 -16.00
C LEU A 16 -8.85 -5.41 -17.14
N LYS A 17 -9.39 -5.24 -18.36
CA LYS A 17 -8.90 -5.97 -19.55
C LYS A 17 -7.42 -5.71 -19.83
N LYS A 18 -6.95 -4.47 -19.65
CA LYS A 18 -5.55 -4.11 -19.90
C LYS A 18 -4.64 -4.60 -18.78
N VAL A 19 -5.07 -4.46 -17.51
CA VAL A 19 -4.34 -4.95 -16.35
C VAL A 19 -4.08 -6.46 -16.50
N HIS A 20 -5.09 -7.28 -16.76
CA HIS A 20 -4.93 -8.73 -16.95
C HIS A 20 -3.96 -9.10 -18.09
N LYS A 21 -3.94 -8.30 -19.17
CA LYS A 21 -2.97 -8.50 -20.25
C LYS A 21 -1.53 -8.17 -19.83
N LEU A 22 -1.37 -7.15 -19.00
CA LEU A 22 -0.05 -6.68 -18.54
C LEU A 22 0.53 -7.54 -17.43
N LEU A 23 -0.31 -8.10 -16.54
CA LEU A 23 0.14 -8.89 -15.38
C LEU A 23 1.08 -10.05 -15.71
N ARG A 24 0.98 -10.61 -16.93
CA ARG A 24 1.90 -11.65 -17.40
C ARG A 24 3.34 -11.18 -17.64
N TYR A 25 3.57 -9.87 -17.66
CA TYR A 25 4.87 -9.22 -17.88
C TYR A 25 5.34 -8.43 -16.66
N VAL A 26 4.64 -8.58 -15.53
CA VAL A 26 4.90 -7.83 -14.31
C VAL A 26 5.55 -8.75 -13.28
N ASP A 27 6.67 -8.32 -12.72
CA ASP A 27 7.32 -9.02 -11.61
C ASP A 27 6.72 -8.61 -10.26
N VAL A 28 6.47 -7.30 -10.08
CA VAL A 28 5.95 -6.73 -8.84
C VAL A 28 4.73 -5.87 -9.13
N LEU A 29 3.61 -6.21 -8.50
CA LEU A 29 2.38 -5.42 -8.53
C LEU A 29 2.21 -4.67 -7.21
N VAL A 30 1.83 -3.39 -7.31
CA VAL A 30 1.44 -2.55 -6.16
C VAL A 30 0.01 -2.06 -6.38
N ALA A 31 -0.82 -2.10 -5.35
CA ALA A 31 -2.20 -1.62 -5.39
C ALA A 31 -2.64 -1.02 -4.05
N SER A 32 -3.60 -0.10 -4.09
CA SER A 32 -4.32 0.36 -2.91
C SER A 32 -5.64 -0.42 -2.74
N GLU A 33 -6.23 -0.34 -1.55
CA GLU A 33 -7.57 -0.88 -1.30
C GLU A 33 -8.62 -0.32 -2.26
N ASP A 34 -8.55 0.99 -2.55
CA ASP A 34 -9.49 1.65 -3.46
C ASP A 34 -9.38 1.08 -4.88
N ASP A 35 -8.17 0.84 -5.36
CA ASP A 35 -7.93 0.22 -6.66
C ASP A 35 -8.55 -1.17 -6.72
N ILE A 36 -8.28 -1.99 -5.70
CA ILE A 36 -8.72 -3.38 -5.62
C ILE A 36 -10.25 -3.46 -5.55
N ILE A 37 -10.86 -2.70 -4.64
CA ILE A 37 -12.32 -2.69 -4.45
C ILE A 37 -13.02 -2.20 -5.72
N THR A 38 -12.48 -1.15 -6.34
CA THR A 38 -13.07 -0.57 -7.56
C THR A 38 -12.97 -1.55 -8.73
N ILE A 39 -11.81 -2.13 -8.97
CA ILE A 39 -11.59 -3.07 -10.08
C ILE A 39 -12.44 -4.32 -9.92
N GLU A 40 -12.55 -4.86 -8.71
CA GLU A 40 -13.32 -6.07 -8.43
C GLU A 40 -14.84 -5.82 -8.28
N LYS A 41 -15.30 -4.55 -8.28
CA LYS A 41 -16.70 -4.19 -7.92
C LYS A 41 -17.13 -4.79 -6.58
N ALA A 42 -16.19 -4.91 -5.66
CA ALA A 42 -16.46 -5.57 -4.40
C ALA A 42 -17.29 -4.68 -3.46
N LYS A 43 -18.20 -5.33 -2.74
CA LYS A 43 -18.89 -4.72 -1.60
C LYS A 43 -18.30 -5.33 -0.35
N VAL A 44 -17.35 -4.64 0.26
CA VAL A 44 -16.60 -5.14 1.41
C VAL A 44 -16.89 -4.26 2.62
N GLY A 45 -17.19 -4.87 3.75
CA GLY A 45 -17.31 -4.15 5.02
C GLY A 45 -15.95 -3.63 5.49
N GLU A 46 -15.94 -2.48 6.18
CA GLU A 46 -14.69 -1.83 6.63
C GLU A 46 -13.75 -2.78 7.39
N ARG A 47 -14.29 -3.67 8.22
CA ARG A 47 -13.50 -4.62 9.01
C ARG A 47 -12.84 -5.73 8.18
N GLU A 48 -13.36 -5.99 6.99
CA GLU A 48 -12.96 -7.10 6.10
C GLU A 48 -12.03 -6.66 4.98
N VAL A 49 -11.84 -5.35 4.77
CA VAL A 49 -11.08 -4.79 3.64
C VAL A 49 -9.66 -5.36 3.57
N PHE A 50 -8.97 -5.46 4.69
CA PHE A 50 -7.60 -5.97 4.71
C PHE A 50 -7.53 -7.44 4.28
N ASP A 51 -8.41 -8.28 4.82
CA ASP A 51 -8.46 -9.71 4.51
C ASP A 51 -8.92 -9.94 3.05
N PHE A 52 -9.83 -9.10 2.55
CA PHE A 52 -10.22 -9.10 1.14
C PHE A 52 -9.02 -8.79 0.23
N CYS A 53 -8.26 -7.72 0.50
CA CYS A 53 -7.07 -7.36 -0.27
C CYS A 53 -6.00 -8.47 -0.21
N LEU A 54 -5.83 -9.10 0.96
CA LEU A 54 -4.92 -10.22 1.14
C LEU A 54 -5.33 -11.44 0.30
N GLY A 55 -6.62 -11.77 0.29
CA GLY A 55 -7.19 -12.84 -0.53
C GLY A 55 -7.03 -12.57 -2.02
N TRP A 56 -7.32 -11.35 -2.46
CA TRP A 56 -7.11 -10.90 -3.83
C TRP A 56 -5.65 -11.03 -4.27
N ALA A 57 -4.72 -10.55 -3.46
CA ALA A 57 -3.29 -10.62 -3.77
C ALA A 57 -2.80 -12.08 -3.90
N ARG A 58 -3.27 -12.98 -3.03
CA ARG A 58 -2.98 -14.42 -3.12
C ARG A 58 -3.52 -15.04 -4.40
N GLY A 59 -4.75 -14.67 -4.80
CA GLY A 59 -5.34 -15.13 -6.06
C GLY A 59 -4.48 -14.75 -7.27
N LEU A 60 -4.03 -13.49 -7.34
CA LEU A 60 -3.15 -13.04 -8.42
C LEU A 60 -1.81 -13.78 -8.46
N MET A 61 -1.24 -14.14 -7.31
CA MET A 61 0.00 -14.93 -7.25
C MET A 61 -0.20 -16.36 -7.79
N MET A 62 -1.41 -16.88 -7.75
CA MET A 62 -1.74 -18.20 -8.35
C MET A 62 -1.95 -18.10 -9.86
N ASP A 63 -2.57 -17.01 -10.32
CA ASP A 63 -3.01 -16.87 -11.71
C ASP A 63 -1.93 -16.29 -12.65
N TYR A 64 -0.96 -15.55 -12.08
CA TYR A 64 0.06 -14.81 -12.86
C TYR A 64 1.48 -15.11 -12.39
N PRO A 65 2.49 -14.94 -13.28
CA PRO A 65 3.89 -15.18 -12.96
C PRO A 65 4.53 -14.07 -12.13
N LEU A 66 3.76 -13.42 -11.26
CA LEU A 66 4.24 -12.37 -10.37
C LEU A 66 5.26 -12.94 -9.37
N SER A 67 6.27 -12.16 -9.05
CA SER A 67 7.20 -12.46 -7.94
C SER A 67 6.68 -11.90 -6.62
N LYS A 68 5.99 -10.76 -6.67
CA LYS A 68 5.42 -10.08 -5.49
C LYS A 68 4.14 -9.35 -5.83
N VAL A 69 3.19 -9.38 -4.90
CA VAL A 69 2.03 -8.47 -4.87
C VAL A 69 2.06 -7.70 -3.56
N CYS A 70 2.14 -6.38 -3.65
CA CYS A 70 2.14 -5.49 -2.50
C CYS A 70 0.85 -4.67 -2.48
N PHE A 71 0.27 -4.48 -1.32
CA PHE A 71 -0.92 -3.64 -1.19
C PHE A 71 -0.88 -2.83 0.10
N VAL A 72 -1.57 -1.70 0.09
CA VAL A 72 -1.78 -0.86 1.27
C VAL A 72 -3.27 -0.64 1.46
N VAL A 73 -3.71 -0.71 2.71
CA VAL A 73 -5.09 -0.43 3.15
C VAL A 73 -5.07 0.76 4.08
N ARG A 74 -5.90 1.76 3.76
CA ARG A 74 -6.03 3.01 4.51
C ARG A 74 -7.48 3.18 4.90
N GLN A 75 -7.76 3.17 6.17
CA GLN A 75 -9.09 3.35 6.74
C GLN A 75 -9.08 4.61 7.60
N ILE A 76 -10.04 5.49 7.37
CA ILE A 76 -10.16 6.74 8.13
C ILE A 76 -11.40 6.65 8.99
N ASP A 77 -11.26 6.90 10.27
CA ASP A 77 -12.38 6.92 11.19
C ASP A 77 -13.05 8.31 11.25
N ARG A 78 -14.16 8.39 12.01
CA ARG A 78 -14.92 9.64 12.20
C ARG A 78 -14.19 10.75 12.97
N TYR A 79 -12.98 10.48 13.45
CA TYR A 79 -12.15 11.44 14.20
C TYR A 79 -10.89 11.82 13.42
N ASP A 80 -10.90 11.59 12.09
CA ASP A 80 -9.75 11.82 11.22
C ASP A 80 -8.48 11.07 11.67
N VAL A 81 -8.66 9.88 12.24
CA VAL A 81 -7.55 8.96 12.49
C VAL A 81 -7.45 7.97 11.34
N ALA A 82 -6.35 8.02 10.63
CA ALA A 82 -6.03 7.06 9.59
C ALA A 82 -5.38 5.81 10.19
N ARG A 83 -5.93 4.63 9.88
CA ARG A 83 -5.32 3.33 10.13
C ARG A 83 -4.75 2.82 8.82
N ILE A 84 -3.43 2.70 8.75
CA ILE A 84 -2.70 2.31 7.55
C ILE A 84 -1.98 0.99 7.81
N ARG A 85 -2.17 0.02 6.92
CA ARG A 85 -1.57 -1.32 7.01
C ARG A 85 -1.18 -1.82 5.64
N GLY A 86 0.03 -2.34 5.51
CA GLY A 86 0.56 -2.92 4.28
C GLY A 86 0.62 -4.44 4.32
N GLY A 87 0.57 -5.05 3.13
CA GLY A 87 0.81 -6.47 2.92
C GLY A 87 1.67 -6.69 1.68
N MET A 88 2.52 -7.69 1.74
CA MET A 88 3.33 -8.17 0.63
C MET A 88 3.25 -9.69 0.59
N ILE A 89 2.84 -10.23 -0.55
CA ILE A 89 2.82 -11.66 -0.84
C ILE A 89 3.95 -11.95 -1.82
N THR A 90 4.74 -12.94 -1.50
CA THR A 90 5.75 -13.52 -2.38
C THR A 90 5.37 -14.96 -2.73
N ARG A 91 6.16 -15.64 -3.54
CA ARG A 91 5.95 -17.07 -3.81
C ARG A 91 6.26 -17.96 -2.60
N GLU A 92 7.05 -17.45 -1.67
CA GLU A 92 7.57 -18.20 -0.53
C GLU A 92 6.78 -17.90 0.73
N ASP A 93 6.39 -16.62 0.93
CA ASP A 93 5.82 -16.19 2.20
C ASP A 93 4.89 -14.97 2.05
N THR A 94 4.23 -14.63 3.15
CA THR A 94 3.34 -13.46 3.31
C THR A 94 3.88 -12.57 4.43
N TYR A 95 4.15 -11.32 4.11
CA TYR A 95 4.69 -10.32 5.04
C TYR A 95 3.61 -9.26 5.29
N LEU A 96 3.26 -9.04 6.54
CA LEU A 96 2.21 -8.11 6.95
C LEU A 96 2.78 -7.10 7.94
N SER A 97 2.57 -5.81 7.69
CA SER A 97 2.95 -4.79 8.65
C SER A 97 1.99 -4.74 9.84
N LEU A 98 2.47 -4.22 10.96
CA LEU A 98 1.58 -3.77 12.02
C LEU A 98 0.79 -2.54 11.54
N PRO A 99 -0.48 -2.39 11.96
CA PRO A 99 -1.26 -1.22 11.60
C PRO A 99 -0.69 0.04 12.27
N GLN A 100 -0.50 1.10 11.48
CA GLN A 100 -0.13 2.42 11.97
C GLN A 100 -1.39 3.26 12.14
N HIS A 101 -1.50 3.97 13.26
CA HIS A 101 -2.62 4.86 13.55
C HIS A 101 -2.07 6.28 13.67
N VAL A 102 -2.52 7.17 12.79
CA VAL A 102 -2.02 8.54 12.71
C VAL A 102 -3.16 9.52 12.58
N SER A 103 -3.00 10.72 13.15
CA SER A 103 -3.93 11.82 12.87
C SER A 103 -3.76 12.26 11.43
N LEU A 104 -4.85 12.27 10.67
CA LEU A 104 -4.85 12.57 9.25
C LEU A 104 -4.75 14.09 9.02
N ALA A 105 -3.72 14.50 8.28
CA ALA A 105 -3.63 15.83 7.70
C ALA A 105 -4.01 15.82 6.22
N ASP A 106 -3.53 14.81 5.47
CA ASP A 106 -3.79 14.68 4.03
C ASP A 106 -3.51 13.25 3.57
N ILE A 107 -4.50 12.62 2.93
CA ILE A 107 -4.38 11.27 2.39
C ILE A 107 -3.73 11.24 0.98
N SER A 108 -3.57 12.42 0.35
CA SER A 108 -2.99 12.52 -0.98
C SER A 108 -1.60 11.89 -1.03
N SER A 109 -1.28 11.27 -2.14
CA SER A 109 0.04 10.67 -2.43
C SER A 109 0.52 9.56 -1.46
N CYS A 110 -0.26 9.17 -0.44
CA CYS A 110 0.12 8.08 0.47
C CYS A 110 0.40 6.77 -0.27
N GLY A 111 -0.39 6.44 -1.31
CA GLY A 111 -0.16 5.27 -2.16
C GLY A 111 1.14 5.37 -2.96
N SER A 112 1.40 6.52 -3.56
CA SER A 112 2.63 6.76 -4.34
C SER A 112 3.89 6.70 -3.46
N VAL A 113 3.81 7.25 -2.24
CA VAL A 113 4.90 7.20 -1.26
C VAL A 113 5.14 5.77 -0.77
N PHE A 114 4.07 4.99 -0.56
CA PHE A 114 4.18 3.56 -0.27
C PHE A 114 4.91 2.81 -1.38
N ALA A 115 4.50 3.02 -2.65
CA ALA A 115 5.15 2.39 -3.80
C ALA A 115 6.62 2.79 -3.93
N ALA A 116 6.95 4.07 -3.74
CA ALA A 116 8.33 4.56 -3.77
C ALA A 116 9.19 3.90 -2.67
N ALA A 117 8.66 3.78 -1.45
CA ALA A 117 9.35 3.14 -0.34
C ALA A 117 9.59 1.64 -0.59
N LEU A 118 8.63 0.93 -1.22
CA LEU A 118 8.82 -0.45 -1.67
C LEU A 118 9.98 -0.56 -2.68
N ILE A 119 9.99 0.31 -3.70
CA ILE A 119 11.06 0.33 -4.72
C ILE A 119 12.42 0.57 -4.07
N HIS A 120 12.49 1.52 -3.14
CA HIS A 120 13.72 1.81 -2.40
C HIS A 120 14.20 0.59 -1.61
N GLY A 121 13.33 -0.04 -0.83
CA GLY A 121 13.68 -1.22 -0.06
C GLY A 121 14.10 -2.42 -0.91
N PHE A 122 13.44 -2.67 -2.05
CA PHE A 122 13.82 -3.71 -2.99
C PHE A 122 15.18 -3.44 -3.64
N SER A 123 15.44 -2.19 -4.03
CA SER A 123 16.72 -1.77 -4.62
C SER A 123 17.87 -1.88 -3.62
N SER A 124 17.59 -1.60 -2.35
CA SER A 124 18.54 -1.72 -1.24
C SER A 124 18.70 -3.15 -0.73
N LYS A 125 17.94 -4.11 -1.29
CA LYS A 125 17.97 -5.54 -0.91
C LYS A 125 17.69 -5.78 0.59
N TRP A 126 16.78 -4.98 1.14
CA TRP A 126 16.37 -5.15 2.53
C TRP A 126 15.54 -6.42 2.73
N GLU A 127 15.54 -6.93 3.96
CA GLU A 127 14.69 -8.04 4.36
C GLU A 127 13.21 -7.73 4.09
N PRO A 128 12.44 -8.69 3.54
CA PRO A 128 11.07 -8.45 3.08
C PRO A 128 10.14 -7.87 4.14
N GLN A 129 10.25 -8.33 5.40
CA GLN A 129 9.44 -7.79 6.49
C GLN A 129 9.78 -6.32 6.75
N PHE A 130 11.07 -5.95 6.73
CA PHE A 130 11.48 -4.57 6.92
C PHE A 130 11.01 -3.67 5.76
N VAL A 131 11.03 -4.17 4.53
CA VAL A 131 10.51 -3.44 3.35
C VAL A 131 9.05 -3.06 3.54
N ILE A 132 8.19 -4.00 3.94
CA ILE A 132 6.76 -3.72 4.09
C ILE A 132 6.47 -2.82 5.30
N ASP A 133 7.20 -2.98 6.39
CA ASP A 133 7.07 -2.15 7.58
C ASP A 133 7.51 -0.72 7.27
N PHE A 134 8.64 -0.55 6.58
CA PHE A 134 9.15 0.76 6.15
C PHE A 134 8.18 1.46 5.19
N ALA A 135 7.68 0.77 4.18
CA ALA A 135 6.73 1.33 3.21
C ALA A 135 5.42 1.75 3.89
N THR A 136 4.93 0.95 4.84
CA THR A 136 3.72 1.27 5.61
C THR A 136 3.94 2.49 6.51
N MET A 137 5.07 2.55 7.21
CA MET A 137 5.42 3.69 8.08
C MET A 137 5.61 4.96 7.26
N THR A 138 6.25 4.88 6.10
CA THR A 138 6.45 6.02 5.19
C THR A 138 5.10 6.57 4.70
N SER A 139 4.17 5.69 4.33
CA SER A 139 2.81 6.05 3.97
C SER A 139 2.05 6.70 5.14
N ALA A 140 2.19 6.14 6.35
CA ALA A 140 1.57 6.69 7.55
C ALA A 140 2.16 8.06 7.93
N PHE A 141 3.46 8.24 7.83
CA PHE A 141 4.11 9.53 8.03
C PHE A 141 3.57 10.58 7.03
N LYS A 142 3.47 10.21 5.73
CA LYS A 142 2.90 11.10 4.72
C LYS A 142 1.48 11.54 5.05
N ALA A 143 0.65 10.68 5.60
CA ALA A 143 -0.71 11.02 6.00
C ALA A 143 -0.77 12.14 7.07
N THR A 144 0.29 12.37 7.82
CA THR A 144 0.40 13.46 8.82
C THR A 144 0.93 14.78 8.25
N VAL A 145 1.25 14.82 6.96
CA VAL A 145 1.84 16.01 6.30
C VAL A 145 0.96 16.44 5.14
N SER A 146 0.60 17.73 5.09
CA SER A 146 -0.18 18.29 3.99
C SER A 146 0.63 18.42 2.69
N GLY A 147 -0.07 18.31 1.55
CA GLY A 147 0.50 18.44 0.21
C GLY A 147 1.02 17.11 -0.35
N ASP A 148 1.46 17.12 -1.61
CA ASP A 148 1.78 15.90 -2.37
C ASP A 148 3.15 15.29 -2.09
N PHE A 149 4.04 16.04 -1.46
CA PHE A 149 5.42 15.61 -1.22
C PHE A 149 5.61 15.05 0.18
N SER A 150 6.49 14.04 0.29
CA SER A 150 7.03 13.58 1.55
C SER A 150 8.51 13.95 1.62
N PHE A 151 8.91 14.62 2.70
CA PHE A 151 10.30 15.03 2.92
C PHE A 151 10.99 14.17 3.99
N ALA A 152 10.35 13.09 4.42
CA ALA A 152 10.93 12.17 5.38
C ALA A 152 12.18 11.49 4.82
N SER A 153 13.26 11.53 5.56
CA SER A 153 14.47 10.77 5.24
C SER A 153 14.32 9.30 5.65
N GLU A 154 15.13 8.43 5.04
CA GLU A 154 15.23 7.02 5.43
C GLU A 154 15.48 6.86 6.93
N THR A 155 16.41 7.65 7.48
CA THR A 155 16.79 7.58 8.89
C THR A 155 15.63 7.96 9.82
N GLU A 156 14.81 8.95 9.45
CA GLU A 156 13.64 9.33 10.24
C GLU A 156 12.61 8.20 10.28
N ILE A 157 12.27 7.62 9.13
CA ILE A 157 11.32 6.51 9.06
C ILE A 157 11.84 5.28 9.80
N ALA A 158 13.11 4.92 9.63
CA ALA A 158 13.73 3.81 10.34
C ALA A 158 13.74 4.04 11.87
N SER A 159 13.96 5.26 12.31
CA SER A 159 13.91 5.62 13.73
C SER A 159 12.51 5.52 14.32
N LEU A 160 11.47 5.90 13.57
CA LEU A 160 10.07 5.74 13.97
C LEU A 160 9.69 4.26 14.12
N LEU A 161 10.14 3.42 13.19
CA LEU A 161 9.95 1.96 13.28
C LEU A 161 10.64 1.36 14.51
N ALA A 162 11.91 1.71 14.72
CA ALA A 162 12.70 1.20 15.86
C ALA A 162 12.13 1.64 17.21
N ALA A 163 11.56 2.84 17.29
CA ALA A 163 10.96 3.37 18.51
C ALA A 163 9.57 2.80 18.81
N GLY A 164 8.94 2.07 17.86
CA GLY A 164 7.55 1.65 17.95
C GLY A 164 6.57 2.83 18.09
N VAL A 165 7.01 4.03 17.70
CA VAL A 165 6.29 5.29 17.91
C VAL A 165 5.25 5.47 16.82
N LYS A 166 4.02 5.77 17.23
CA LYS A 166 2.98 6.25 16.32
C LYS A 166 3.35 7.67 15.90
N PRO A 167 3.41 7.98 14.58
CA PRO A 167 3.61 9.35 14.14
C PRO A 167 2.51 10.24 14.71
N SER A 168 2.87 11.23 15.53
CA SER A 168 1.92 12.23 16.03
C SER A 168 2.25 13.58 15.40
N ILE A 169 1.24 14.35 15.08
CA ILE A 169 1.43 15.74 14.63
C ILE A 169 2.20 16.48 15.72
N ARG A 170 3.38 16.98 15.39
CA ARG A 170 3.99 18.07 16.18
C ARG A 170 3.24 19.33 15.79
N GLN A 171 2.51 19.88 16.78
CA GLN A 171 1.93 21.22 16.69
C GLN A 171 3.03 22.28 16.54
#